data_416357749b9c641be2a218ddd49f1174
#
_entry.id   416357749b9c641be2a218ddd49f1174
#
_cell.length_a   1.000
_cell.length_b   1.000
_cell.length_c   1.000
_cell.angle_alpha   90.00
_cell.angle_beta   90.00
_cell.angle_gamma   90.00
#
_symmetry.space_group_name_H-M   'P 1'
#
loop_
_entity.id
_entity.type
_entity.pdbx_description
1 polymer ?
#
loop_
_entity_poly.entity_id
_entity_poly.type
_entity_poly.pdbx_seq_one_letter_code
_entity_poly.pdbx_strand_id
1 'polypeptide(L)'
;MKQRKHRYQFPDGFLWGSSTSGPQSEGTVPGDGKGPSNWDYWFSIESAKFHHQIGPEKTSTFYENYKGDIALLKETGHTIFRTSIQWPRLIPEGVGEVNPKAVTFYREVFQDIIAQGIKLIVNLYHFDLPYALQEKGGWENKATVWAYETYAKTCFELFGDLVNTWITFNEPIVPVECGYLGYYHYPCKVDAKAAVQVAYNTQLASSLAVKACHKLHPDHKISIVLNMTSAYPRSNAPEDVKAARIAELFQTKSFLDPSVLGIYPAELVSILEEADLLPQYSADELEIIKNNTVDFLGVNYYQPLRVQAPSKSQQEGDPLILDIYFEPYDMPGKKVNPHRGWEIYEPGLYDIALNLKEHYGNIEWLVTENGMGVKGEEAFLADGQIQDDYRITFIEDHLIQLHKALGEGANCKGYLLWTFIDCWSWLNAYKNRYGLVALDLESQKRTIKKSGYWFKALSESNGFDK
;
A
#
# COMPACT_ATOMS: atom_id res chain seq x y z
N MET A 1 8.19 -32.65 -29.48
CA MET A 1 8.72 -31.30 -29.74
C MET A 1 8.80 -30.57 -28.41
N LYS A 2 9.97 -30.18 -27.90
CA LYS A 2 10.06 -29.27 -26.75
C LYS A 2 9.43 -27.95 -27.21
N GLN A 3 8.31 -27.53 -26.57
CA GLN A 3 7.79 -26.18 -26.80
C GLN A 3 8.94 -25.19 -26.56
N ARG A 4 9.17 -24.31 -27.53
CA ARG A 4 10.15 -23.22 -27.34
C ARG A 4 9.60 -22.35 -26.22
N LYS A 5 10.33 -22.27 -25.10
CA LYS A 5 10.02 -21.32 -24.03
C LYS A 5 10.12 -19.90 -24.59
N HIS A 6 9.13 -19.07 -24.27
CA HIS A 6 9.17 -17.65 -24.61
C HIS A 6 9.95 -16.89 -23.53
N ARG A 7 10.88 -16.03 -23.95
CA ARG A 7 11.66 -15.17 -23.04
C ARG A 7 10.92 -13.85 -22.86
N TYR A 8 10.62 -13.51 -21.61
CA TYR A 8 10.10 -12.21 -21.18
C TYR A 8 11.26 -11.38 -20.64
N GLN A 9 11.83 -10.51 -21.45
CA GLN A 9 12.96 -9.64 -21.07
C GLN A 9 12.44 -8.24 -20.75
N PHE A 10 12.78 -7.72 -19.57
CA PHE A 10 12.38 -6.39 -19.13
C PHE A 10 13.38 -5.33 -19.59
N PRO A 11 12.99 -4.02 -19.63
CA PRO A 11 13.90 -2.94 -19.99
C PRO A 11 15.13 -2.89 -19.08
N ASP A 12 16.25 -2.41 -19.61
CA ASP A 12 17.45 -2.21 -18.83
C ASP A 12 17.20 -1.26 -17.66
N GLY A 13 17.71 -1.60 -16.48
CA GLY A 13 17.51 -0.82 -15.25
C GLY A 13 16.14 -0.99 -14.60
N PHE A 14 15.30 -1.95 -15.06
CA PHE A 14 14.05 -2.29 -14.38
C PHE A 14 14.34 -2.79 -12.96
N LEU A 15 13.57 -2.30 -11.99
CA LEU A 15 13.83 -2.50 -10.58
C LEU A 15 13.05 -3.70 -10.03
N TRP A 16 13.75 -4.60 -9.36
CA TRP A 16 13.19 -5.83 -8.78
C TRP A 16 13.32 -5.82 -7.27
N GLY A 17 12.23 -5.98 -6.55
CA GLY A 17 12.28 -5.95 -5.10
C GLY A 17 11.01 -6.42 -4.41
N SER A 18 10.91 -6.05 -3.17
CA SER A 18 9.72 -6.28 -2.36
C SER A 18 9.45 -5.09 -1.45
N SER A 19 8.24 -5.08 -0.90
CA SER A 19 7.79 -4.10 0.07
C SER A 19 7.54 -4.74 1.43
N THR A 20 7.71 -3.95 2.46
CA THR A 20 7.22 -4.21 3.82
C THR A 20 6.74 -2.91 4.44
N SER A 21 6.24 -2.96 5.67
CA SER A 21 5.92 -1.77 6.45
C SER A 21 6.40 -1.90 7.90
N GLY A 22 6.72 -0.77 8.51
CA GLY A 22 7.15 -0.72 9.90
C GLY A 22 6.16 -1.39 10.86
N PRO A 23 4.87 -1.01 10.86
CA PRO A 23 3.88 -1.60 11.78
C PRO A 23 3.68 -3.10 11.62
N GLN A 24 3.96 -3.65 10.43
CA GLN A 24 3.78 -5.08 10.14
C GLN A 24 5.04 -5.93 10.35
N SER A 25 6.21 -5.30 10.52
CA SER A 25 7.49 -6.02 10.59
C SER A 25 8.35 -5.71 11.81
N GLU A 26 8.34 -4.49 12.33
CA GLU A 26 9.31 -4.06 13.34
C GLU A 26 9.05 -4.64 14.74
N GLY A 27 7.78 -4.74 15.14
CA GLY A 27 7.39 -5.14 16.49
C GLY A 27 7.62 -4.05 17.52
N THR A 28 7.51 -4.42 18.80
CA THR A 28 7.71 -3.53 19.96
C THR A 28 8.68 -4.17 20.93
N VAL A 29 9.72 -3.42 21.31
CA VAL A 29 10.73 -3.87 22.27
C VAL A 29 10.64 -3.02 23.53
N PRO A 30 10.65 -3.62 24.73
CA PRO A 30 10.62 -2.85 25.98
C PRO A 30 11.73 -1.81 26.03
N GLY A 31 11.33 -0.55 26.23
CA GLY A 31 12.26 0.56 26.36
C GLY A 31 12.81 1.13 25.04
N ASP A 32 12.26 0.74 23.88
CA ASP A 32 12.62 1.33 22.57
C ASP A 32 12.08 2.77 22.39
N GLY A 33 11.13 3.18 23.25
CA GLY A 33 10.55 4.52 23.24
C GLY A 33 9.43 4.71 22.21
N LYS A 34 8.97 3.64 21.54
CA LYS A 34 7.81 3.69 20.64
C LYS A 34 6.55 4.01 21.44
N GLY A 35 5.77 4.99 20.98
CA GLY A 35 4.41 5.25 21.45
C GLY A 35 3.41 4.24 20.85
N PRO A 36 2.21 4.11 21.45
CA PRO A 36 1.16 3.26 20.89
C PRO A 36 0.61 3.86 19.59
N SER A 37 0.37 3.01 18.62
CA SER A 37 -0.44 3.31 17.44
C SER A 37 -1.92 3.04 17.70
N ASN A 38 -2.78 3.47 16.77
CA ASN A 38 -4.19 3.08 16.73
C ASN A 38 -4.38 1.55 16.70
N TRP A 39 -3.45 0.78 16.11
CA TRP A 39 -3.46 -0.68 16.08
C TRP A 39 -3.08 -1.30 17.41
N ASP A 40 -2.07 -0.76 18.12
CA ASP A 40 -1.69 -1.19 19.45
C ASP A 40 -2.85 -0.99 20.44
N TYR A 41 -3.51 0.17 20.34
CA TYR A 41 -4.69 0.46 21.15
C TYR A 41 -5.86 -0.48 20.84
N TRP A 42 -6.20 -0.64 19.54
CA TRP A 42 -7.31 -1.51 19.15
C TRP A 42 -7.09 -2.95 19.58
N PHE A 43 -5.89 -3.47 19.41
CA PHE A 43 -5.55 -4.80 19.91
C PHE A 43 -5.72 -4.91 21.43
N SER A 44 -5.35 -3.89 22.18
CA SER A 44 -5.45 -3.88 23.68
C SER A 44 -6.90 -3.98 24.17
N ILE A 45 -7.88 -3.45 23.41
CA ILE A 45 -9.29 -3.41 23.81
C ILE A 45 -10.15 -4.52 23.14
N GLU A 46 -9.74 -5.04 21.99
CA GLU A 46 -10.51 -6.00 21.20
C GLU A 46 -9.64 -7.10 20.58
N SER A 47 -8.69 -7.66 21.33
CA SER A 47 -7.75 -8.69 20.85
C SER A 47 -8.42 -9.89 20.18
N ALA A 48 -9.64 -10.22 20.57
CA ALA A 48 -10.43 -11.33 19.99
C ALA A 48 -10.76 -11.14 18.50
N LYS A 49 -10.70 -9.92 17.97
CA LYS A 49 -10.88 -9.65 16.52
C LYS A 49 -9.67 -10.08 15.69
N PHE A 50 -8.50 -10.20 16.31
CA PHE A 50 -7.26 -10.54 15.63
C PHE A 50 -7.05 -12.06 15.63
N HIS A 51 -6.67 -12.61 14.49
CA HIS A 51 -6.49 -14.06 14.32
C HIS A 51 -5.50 -14.63 15.34
N HIS A 52 -5.95 -15.64 16.10
CA HIS A 52 -5.22 -16.25 17.24
C HIS A 52 -4.79 -15.23 18.32
N GLN A 53 -5.42 -14.06 18.36
CA GLN A 53 -5.07 -12.99 19.29
C GLN A 53 -3.59 -12.60 19.23
N ILE A 54 -3.04 -12.53 17.99
CA ILE A 54 -1.68 -12.06 17.73
C ILE A 54 -1.74 -10.61 17.31
N GLY A 55 -1.16 -9.73 18.11
CA GLY A 55 -1.14 -8.29 17.91
C GLY A 55 0.11 -7.76 17.21
N PRO A 56 0.18 -6.44 17.02
CA PRO A 56 1.28 -5.78 16.33
C PRO A 56 2.63 -5.85 17.09
N GLU A 57 2.62 -6.24 18.36
CA GLU A 57 3.84 -6.45 19.14
C GLU A 57 4.63 -7.68 18.70
N LYS A 58 3.92 -8.71 18.16
CA LYS A 58 4.50 -9.94 17.61
C LYS A 58 4.53 -9.90 16.09
N THR A 59 5.53 -9.26 15.55
CA THR A 59 5.78 -9.22 14.10
C THR A 59 6.96 -10.10 13.72
N SER A 60 7.60 -9.83 12.59
CA SER A 60 8.89 -10.45 12.22
C SER A 60 10.07 -9.90 13.04
N THR A 61 9.81 -9.06 14.05
CA THR A 61 10.82 -8.47 14.94
C THR A 61 12.01 -7.83 14.19
N PHE A 62 11.69 -7.14 13.09
CA PHE A 62 12.70 -6.49 12.24
C PHE A 62 13.54 -5.48 13.02
N TYR A 63 12.96 -4.82 14.05
CA TYR A 63 13.71 -3.89 14.90
C TYR A 63 14.95 -4.53 15.54
N GLU A 64 14.88 -5.81 15.89
CA GLU A 64 15.99 -6.54 16.51
C GLU A 64 16.84 -7.32 15.49
N ASN A 65 16.22 -7.75 14.36
CA ASN A 65 16.84 -8.68 13.41
C ASN A 65 17.23 -8.06 12.05
N TYR A 66 17.09 -6.74 11.88
CA TYR A 66 17.24 -6.06 10.59
C TYR A 66 18.57 -6.38 9.85
N LYS A 67 19.67 -6.57 10.57
CA LYS A 67 20.97 -6.90 9.93
C LYS A 67 20.94 -8.22 9.17
N GLY A 68 20.34 -9.24 9.79
CA GLY A 68 20.12 -10.53 9.15
C GLY A 68 19.13 -10.45 8.00
N ASP A 69 18.04 -9.70 8.20
CA ASP A 69 16.99 -9.53 7.20
C ASP A 69 17.51 -8.75 5.97
N ILE A 70 18.32 -7.71 6.16
CA ILE A 70 18.96 -6.97 5.06
C ILE A 70 19.94 -7.86 4.27
N ALA A 71 20.68 -8.76 4.94
CA ALA A 71 21.52 -9.74 4.23
C ALA A 71 20.69 -10.66 3.33
N LEU A 72 19.48 -11.06 3.77
CA LEU A 72 18.56 -11.87 2.95
C LEU A 72 18.00 -11.10 1.74
N LEU A 73 17.84 -9.76 1.80
CA LEU A 73 17.48 -8.95 0.63
C LEU A 73 18.53 -9.12 -0.49
N LYS A 74 19.80 -9.07 -0.13
CA LYS A 74 20.90 -9.29 -1.08
C LYS A 74 20.90 -10.71 -1.61
N GLU A 75 20.69 -11.69 -0.74
CA GLU A 75 20.66 -13.12 -1.11
C GLU A 75 19.49 -13.43 -2.06
N THR A 76 18.37 -12.76 -1.94
CA THR A 76 17.19 -12.89 -2.82
C THR A 76 17.21 -11.96 -4.04
N GLY A 77 18.34 -11.27 -4.31
CA GLY A 77 18.56 -10.51 -5.54
C GLY A 77 17.84 -9.19 -5.63
N HIS A 78 17.47 -8.58 -4.51
CA HIS A 78 16.79 -7.27 -4.52
C HIS A 78 17.69 -6.16 -5.06
N THR A 79 17.15 -5.34 -5.97
CA THR A 79 17.78 -4.10 -6.46
C THR A 79 17.09 -2.87 -5.88
N ILE A 80 15.91 -3.05 -5.33
CA ILE A 80 15.11 -2.02 -4.65
C ILE A 80 14.37 -2.63 -3.46
N PHE A 81 14.18 -1.85 -2.41
CA PHE A 81 13.37 -2.24 -1.25
C PHE A 81 12.53 -1.06 -0.77
N ARG A 82 11.27 -1.33 -0.42
CA ARG A 82 10.36 -0.36 0.16
C ARG A 82 10.03 -0.74 1.59
N THR A 83 10.18 0.21 2.51
CA THR A 83 9.75 0.09 3.91
C THR A 83 9.10 1.38 4.38
N SER A 84 8.67 1.45 5.64
CA SER A 84 8.10 2.67 6.22
C SER A 84 8.75 3.05 7.54
N ILE A 85 8.75 4.34 7.86
CA ILE A 85 9.00 4.84 9.21
C ILE A 85 7.69 4.76 9.98
N GLN A 86 7.69 4.16 11.17
CA GLN A 86 6.53 4.23 12.04
C GLN A 86 6.47 5.62 12.71
N TRP A 87 5.39 6.36 12.45
CA TRP A 87 5.20 7.66 13.08
C TRP A 87 5.26 7.59 14.61
N PRO A 88 4.53 6.67 15.30
CA PRO A 88 4.61 6.57 16.76
C PRO A 88 5.95 6.05 17.28
N ARG A 89 6.82 5.47 16.45
CA ARG A 89 8.18 5.12 16.86
C ARG A 89 9.08 6.35 16.84
N LEU A 90 8.95 7.18 15.80
CA LEU A 90 9.80 8.37 15.65
C LEU A 90 9.34 9.53 16.55
N ILE A 91 8.04 9.79 16.62
CA ILE A 91 7.42 10.83 17.46
C ILE A 91 6.28 10.17 18.25
N PRO A 92 6.54 9.69 19.47
CA PRO A 92 5.62 8.82 20.23
C PRO A 92 4.22 9.38 20.43
N GLU A 93 4.09 10.68 20.66
CA GLU A 93 2.80 11.39 20.83
C GLU A 93 2.26 11.98 19.52
N GLY A 94 2.92 11.69 18.39
CA GLY A 94 2.61 12.26 17.07
C GLY A 94 3.04 13.71 16.88
N VAL A 95 3.33 14.41 17.97
CA VAL A 95 3.88 15.78 18.01
C VAL A 95 4.89 15.88 19.16
N GLY A 96 5.76 16.88 19.12
CA GLY A 96 6.73 17.15 20.18
C GLY A 96 8.06 16.44 19.98
N GLU A 97 8.54 15.73 20.98
CA GLU A 97 9.90 15.20 21.01
C GLU A 97 10.11 14.01 20.08
N VAL A 98 11.27 14.01 19.42
CA VAL A 98 11.74 12.91 18.57
C VAL A 98 12.42 11.87 19.45
N ASN A 99 12.09 10.59 19.24
CA ASN A 99 12.73 9.49 19.91
C ASN A 99 14.15 9.22 19.35
N PRO A 100 15.23 9.48 20.10
CA PRO A 100 16.58 9.34 19.58
C PRO A 100 16.96 7.90 19.24
N LYS A 101 16.34 6.89 19.88
CA LYS A 101 16.56 5.48 19.56
C LYS A 101 15.99 5.13 18.20
N ALA A 102 14.84 5.69 17.87
CA ALA A 102 14.24 5.52 16.55
C ALA A 102 15.10 6.16 15.44
N VAL A 103 15.66 7.35 15.69
CA VAL A 103 16.58 8.00 14.75
C VAL A 103 17.79 7.11 14.48
N THR A 104 18.43 6.61 15.53
CA THR A 104 19.58 5.70 15.39
C THR A 104 19.21 4.45 14.60
N PHE A 105 18.12 3.79 14.96
CA PHE A 105 17.63 2.59 14.29
C PHE A 105 17.38 2.80 12.78
N TYR A 106 16.59 3.81 12.41
CA TYR A 106 16.29 4.06 11.00
C TYR A 106 17.53 4.47 10.21
N ARG A 107 18.43 5.26 10.78
CA ARG A 107 19.69 5.59 10.10
C ARG A 107 20.55 4.36 9.84
N GLU A 108 20.70 3.46 10.82
CA GLU A 108 21.45 2.22 10.65
C GLU A 108 20.80 1.31 9.60
N VAL A 109 19.47 1.12 9.63
CA VAL A 109 18.73 0.33 8.64
C VAL A 109 18.92 0.89 7.23
N PHE A 110 18.77 2.20 7.05
CA PHE A 110 18.89 2.82 5.73
C PHE A 110 20.33 2.75 5.20
N GLN A 111 21.31 3.00 6.05
CA GLN A 111 22.73 2.85 5.70
C GLN A 111 23.08 1.42 5.29
N ASP A 112 22.62 0.42 6.03
CA ASP A 112 22.90 -0.99 5.75
C ASP A 112 22.25 -1.43 4.43
N ILE A 113 21.02 -1.01 4.13
CA ILE A 113 20.34 -1.31 2.84
C ILE A 113 21.13 -0.68 1.68
N ILE A 114 21.49 0.60 1.79
CA ILE A 114 22.24 1.34 0.76
C ILE A 114 23.62 0.71 0.56
N ALA A 115 24.30 0.30 1.63
CA ALA A 115 25.59 -0.37 1.58
C ALA A 115 25.55 -1.71 0.82
N GLN A 116 24.40 -2.39 0.76
CA GLN A 116 24.19 -3.57 -0.08
C GLN A 116 23.98 -3.23 -1.57
N GLY A 117 23.95 -1.96 -1.95
CA GLY A 117 23.68 -1.50 -3.32
C GLY A 117 22.19 -1.58 -3.70
N ILE A 118 21.29 -1.63 -2.71
CA ILE A 118 19.85 -1.72 -2.89
C ILE A 118 19.27 -0.30 -2.82
N LYS A 119 18.48 0.09 -3.83
CA LYS A 119 17.73 1.37 -3.81
C LYS A 119 16.68 1.32 -2.71
N LEU A 120 16.49 2.42 -2.01
CA LEU A 120 15.57 2.52 -0.90
C LEU A 120 14.43 3.48 -1.21
N ILE A 121 13.19 3.05 -0.98
CA ILE A 121 12.00 3.89 -0.94
C ILE A 121 11.45 3.86 0.49
N VAL A 122 11.21 5.02 1.06
CA VAL A 122 10.69 5.16 2.42
C VAL A 122 9.29 5.75 2.41
N ASN A 123 8.34 5.01 2.97
CA ASN A 123 6.97 5.44 3.18
C ASN A 123 6.85 6.12 4.56
N LEU A 124 6.21 7.28 4.61
CA LEU A 124 6.01 8.07 5.83
C LEU A 124 4.83 7.56 6.67
N TYR A 125 3.80 6.95 6.05
CA TYR A 125 2.60 6.51 6.76
C TYR A 125 2.03 5.22 6.18
N HIS A 126 1.88 4.21 7.05
CA HIS A 126 1.31 2.91 6.69
C HIS A 126 0.26 2.47 7.73
N PHE A 127 -0.79 3.28 7.91
CA PHE A 127 -1.94 3.08 8.80
C PHE A 127 -1.65 3.20 10.30
N ASP A 128 -0.46 3.62 10.68
CA ASP A 128 0.08 3.64 12.04
C ASP A 128 -0.04 5.03 12.71
N LEU A 129 -1.25 5.55 12.79
CA LEU A 129 -1.48 6.84 13.46
C LEU A 129 -1.12 6.75 14.95
N PRO A 130 -0.29 7.67 15.49
CA PRO A 130 -0.06 7.75 16.93
C PRO A 130 -1.39 7.85 17.68
N TYR A 131 -1.59 7.00 18.69
CA TYR A 131 -2.87 6.94 19.38
C TYR A 131 -3.24 8.26 20.07
N ALA A 132 -2.25 9.02 20.55
CA ALA A 132 -2.49 10.35 21.11
C ALA A 132 -3.12 11.37 20.11
N LEU A 133 -2.91 11.18 18.80
CA LEU A 133 -3.63 11.94 17.78
C LEU A 133 -5.01 11.34 17.51
N GLN A 134 -5.12 10.00 17.56
CA GLN A 134 -6.40 9.32 17.38
C GLN A 134 -7.41 9.71 18.48
N GLU A 135 -7.00 9.83 19.72
CA GLU A 135 -7.83 10.30 20.84
C GLU A 135 -8.37 11.71 20.62
N LYS A 136 -7.68 12.53 19.85
CA LYS A 136 -8.08 13.91 19.51
C LYS A 136 -8.88 13.99 18.21
N GLY A 137 -9.40 12.86 17.71
CA GLY A 137 -10.22 12.77 16.51
C GLY A 137 -9.49 12.26 15.26
N GLY A 138 -8.22 11.89 15.38
CA GLY A 138 -7.48 11.27 14.28
C GLY A 138 -7.49 12.10 13.00
N TRP A 139 -7.65 11.44 11.87
CA TRP A 139 -7.68 12.09 10.55
C TRP A 139 -8.95 12.94 10.29
N GLU A 140 -10.01 12.84 11.11
CA GLU A 140 -11.14 13.79 11.05
C GLU A 140 -10.71 15.20 11.50
N ASN A 141 -9.76 15.27 12.42
CA ASN A 141 -9.28 16.54 12.96
C ASN A 141 -8.17 17.14 12.08
N LYS A 142 -8.39 18.35 11.59
CA LYS A 142 -7.39 19.07 10.79
C LYS A 142 -6.05 19.31 11.49
N ALA A 143 -6.02 19.32 12.81
CA ALA A 143 -4.77 19.38 13.57
C ALA A 143 -3.83 18.21 13.26
N THR A 144 -4.37 17.04 12.92
CA THR A 144 -3.57 15.87 12.48
C THR A 144 -2.86 16.12 11.14
N VAL A 145 -3.46 16.91 10.24
CA VAL A 145 -2.83 17.31 8.96
C VAL A 145 -1.56 18.11 9.21
N TRP A 146 -1.60 19.07 10.12
CA TRP A 146 -0.45 19.91 10.47
C TRP A 146 0.61 19.14 11.28
N ALA A 147 0.16 18.24 12.14
CA ALA A 147 1.07 17.32 12.83
C ALA A 147 1.83 16.42 11.85
N TYR A 148 1.13 15.91 10.82
CA TYR A 148 1.74 15.10 9.76
C TYR A 148 2.74 15.90 8.90
N GLU A 149 2.42 17.13 8.53
CA GLU A 149 3.36 18.02 7.82
C GLU A 149 4.65 18.18 8.63
N THR A 150 4.51 18.41 9.94
CA THR A 150 5.67 18.54 10.84
C THR A 150 6.47 17.25 10.93
N TYR A 151 5.80 16.12 11.06
CA TYR A 151 6.43 14.79 11.06
C TYR A 151 7.18 14.52 9.74
N ALA A 152 6.55 14.80 8.59
CA ALA A 152 7.18 14.63 7.29
C ALA A 152 8.45 15.48 7.14
N LYS A 153 8.40 16.77 7.53
CA LYS A 153 9.58 17.65 7.57
C LYS A 153 10.68 17.07 8.46
N THR A 154 10.34 16.59 9.64
CA THR A 154 11.29 15.95 10.57
C THR A 154 11.95 14.73 9.92
N CYS A 155 11.19 13.89 9.20
CA CYS A 155 11.76 12.75 8.48
C CYS A 155 12.73 13.20 7.38
N PHE A 156 12.38 14.22 6.60
CA PHE A 156 13.25 14.73 5.54
C PHE A 156 14.54 15.35 6.09
N GLU A 157 14.47 16.07 7.19
CA GLU A 157 15.64 16.64 7.87
C GLU A 157 16.55 15.57 8.49
N LEU A 158 15.98 14.53 9.09
CA LEU A 158 16.75 13.49 9.79
C LEU A 158 17.36 12.44 8.85
N PHE A 159 16.75 12.19 7.70
CA PHE A 159 17.11 11.06 6.84
C PHE A 159 17.33 11.44 5.37
N GLY A 160 17.14 12.71 4.98
CA GLY A 160 17.26 13.15 3.59
C GLY A 160 18.68 13.06 3.02
N ASP A 161 19.69 12.91 3.86
CA ASP A 161 21.06 12.61 3.42
C ASP A 161 21.25 11.15 2.97
N LEU A 162 20.33 10.25 3.33
CA LEU A 162 20.34 8.83 3.00
C LEU A 162 19.23 8.45 2.03
N VAL A 163 18.05 9.03 2.17
CA VAL A 163 16.83 8.71 1.43
C VAL A 163 16.48 9.85 0.49
N ASN A 164 16.39 9.56 -0.80
CA ASN A 164 16.00 10.54 -1.83
C ASN A 164 14.70 10.19 -2.56
N THR A 165 14.03 9.11 -2.15
CA THR A 165 12.79 8.64 -2.76
C THR A 165 11.78 8.29 -1.66
N TRP A 166 10.69 9.06 -1.62
CA TRP A 166 9.72 9.06 -0.54
C TRP A 166 8.32 8.69 -0.99
N ILE A 167 7.51 8.20 -0.07
CA ILE A 167 6.07 7.99 -0.24
C ILE A 167 5.37 8.69 0.93
N THR A 168 4.36 9.48 0.63
CA THR A 168 3.56 10.17 1.65
C THR A 168 2.66 9.19 2.40
N PHE A 169 1.78 8.49 1.68
CA PHE A 169 0.82 7.54 2.24
C PHE A 169 0.84 6.23 1.48
N ASN A 170 0.68 5.13 2.20
CA ASN A 170 0.23 3.88 1.61
C ASN A 170 -1.29 3.82 1.64
N GLU A 171 -1.90 3.60 0.47
CA GLU A 171 -3.33 3.29 0.28
C GLU A 171 -4.29 4.14 1.14
N PRO A 172 -4.33 5.46 1.01
CA PRO A 172 -5.13 6.32 1.88
C PRO A 172 -6.63 6.02 1.83
N ILE A 173 -7.13 5.40 0.76
CA ILE A 173 -8.53 4.95 0.65
C ILE A 173 -8.85 3.82 1.62
N VAL A 174 -7.88 2.95 1.96
CA VAL A 174 -8.12 1.76 2.80
C VAL A 174 -8.56 2.13 4.22
N PRO A 175 -7.90 3.04 4.97
CA PRO A 175 -8.42 3.51 6.25
C PRO A 175 -9.80 4.19 6.14
N VAL A 176 -10.09 4.90 5.05
CA VAL A 176 -11.39 5.53 4.81
C VAL A 176 -12.49 4.46 4.72
N GLU A 177 -12.30 3.47 3.86
CA GLU A 177 -13.29 2.40 3.68
C GLU A 177 -13.39 1.48 4.89
N CYS A 178 -12.25 1.00 5.35
CA CYS A 178 -12.22 0.00 6.41
C CYS A 178 -12.49 0.57 7.80
N GLY A 179 -12.19 1.86 8.03
CA GLY A 179 -12.32 2.51 9.33
C GLY A 179 -13.51 3.44 9.48
N TYR A 180 -13.98 4.04 8.38
CA TYR A 180 -15.06 5.04 8.39
C TYR A 180 -16.30 4.66 7.54
N LEU A 181 -16.20 3.58 6.75
CA LEU A 181 -17.34 2.97 6.06
C LEU A 181 -17.49 1.48 6.42
N GLY A 182 -16.62 0.96 7.31
CA GLY A 182 -16.57 -0.42 7.71
C GLY A 182 -15.98 -0.63 9.10
N TYR A 183 -15.70 -1.91 9.44
CA TYR A 183 -15.27 -2.33 10.77
C TYR A 183 -13.94 -3.10 10.77
N TYR A 184 -13.09 -2.86 9.76
CA TYR A 184 -11.84 -3.59 9.57
C TYR A 184 -10.58 -2.80 9.95
N HIS A 185 -10.73 -1.49 10.20
CA HIS A 185 -9.71 -0.60 10.75
C HIS A 185 -10.32 0.24 11.89
N TYR A 186 -9.51 0.53 12.91
CA TYR A 186 -9.93 1.49 13.93
C TYR A 186 -10.01 2.91 13.30
N PRO A 187 -11.04 3.71 13.59
CA PRO A 187 -11.95 3.63 14.74
C PRO A 187 -13.24 2.80 14.53
N CYS A 188 -13.40 2.09 13.42
CA CYS A 188 -14.62 1.29 13.14
C CYS A 188 -15.90 2.13 13.16
N LYS A 189 -15.83 3.36 12.65
CA LYS A 189 -16.94 4.32 12.61
C LYS A 189 -17.61 4.26 11.25
N VAL A 190 -18.90 3.94 11.18
CA VAL A 190 -19.65 3.99 9.93
C VAL A 190 -20.32 5.37 9.81
N ASP A 191 -19.64 6.29 9.13
CA ASP A 191 -20.04 7.70 9.00
C ASP A 191 -19.47 8.25 7.67
N ALA A 192 -20.34 8.43 6.68
CA ALA A 192 -19.93 8.89 5.35
C ALA A 192 -19.33 10.31 5.37
N LYS A 193 -19.85 11.22 6.23
CA LYS A 193 -19.31 12.58 6.33
C LYS A 193 -17.91 12.59 6.92
N ALA A 194 -17.66 11.78 7.94
CA ALA A 194 -16.33 11.55 8.49
C ALA A 194 -15.39 10.91 7.46
N ALA A 195 -15.86 9.91 6.71
CA ALA A 195 -15.08 9.25 5.66
C ALA A 195 -14.57 10.26 4.60
N VAL A 196 -15.45 11.14 4.11
CA VAL A 196 -15.10 12.17 3.13
C VAL A 196 -14.13 13.20 3.74
N GLN A 197 -14.33 13.62 5.00
CA GLN A 197 -13.39 14.52 5.69
C GLN A 197 -12.01 13.90 5.86
N VAL A 198 -11.94 12.62 6.23
CA VAL A 198 -10.67 11.87 6.37
C VAL A 198 -9.96 11.75 5.02
N ALA A 199 -10.70 11.41 3.95
CA ALA A 199 -10.11 11.35 2.59
C ALA A 199 -9.52 12.71 2.17
N TYR A 200 -10.26 13.80 2.40
CA TYR A 200 -9.77 15.14 2.10
C TYR A 200 -8.54 15.51 2.94
N ASN A 201 -8.57 15.29 4.24
CA ASN A 201 -7.50 15.65 5.15
C ASN A 201 -6.20 14.86 4.85
N THR A 202 -6.31 13.57 4.50
CA THR A 202 -5.15 12.76 4.11
C THR A 202 -4.56 13.21 2.78
N GLN A 203 -5.39 13.59 1.80
CA GLN A 203 -4.90 14.16 0.54
C GLN A 203 -4.20 15.50 0.76
N LEU A 204 -4.76 16.39 1.58
CA LEU A 204 -4.13 17.66 1.93
C LEU A 204 -2.79 17.45 2.63
N ALA A 205 -2.73 16.51 3.58
CA ALA A 205 -1.51 16.15 4.29
C ALA A 205 -0.43 15.61 3.33
N SER A 206 -0.83 14.80 2.35
CA SER A 206 0.06 14.32 1.29
C SER A 206 0.65 15.48 0.49
N SER A 207 -0.17 16.41 0.01
CA SER A 207 0.28 17.56 -0.77
C SER A 207 1.16 18.51 0.04
N LEU A 208 0.92 18.66 1.34
CA LEU A 208 1.80 19.43 2.24
C LEU A 208 3.16 18.74 2.42
N ALA A 209 3.20 17.42 2.51
CA ALA A 209 4.45 16.67 2.57
C ALA A 209 5.23 16.77 1.24
N VAL A 210 4.55 16.71 0.08
CA VAL A 210 5.18 16.98 -1.23
C VAL A 210 5.82 18.36 -1.27
N LYS A 211 5.07 19.40 -0.87
CA LYS A 211 5.57 20.77 -0.77
C LYS A 211 6.80 20.90 0.13
N ALA A 212 6.75 20.24 1.29
CA ALA A 212 7.84 20.26 2.26
C ALA A 212 9.09 19.54 1.73
N CYS A 213 8.93 18.38 1.07
CA CYS A 213 10.01 17.63 0.45
C CYS A 213 10.75 18.47 -0.58
N HIS A 214 10.04 19.02 -1.56
CA HIS A 214 10.64 19.81 -2.62
C HIS A 214 11.28 21.11 -2.11
N LYS A 215 10.75 21.69 -1.02
CA LYS A 215 11.35 22.87 -0.39
C LYS A 215 12.69 22.56 0.30
N LEU A 216 12.78 21.42 0.98
CA LEU A 216 13.97 21.01 1.73
C LEU A 216 15.01 20.34 0.81
N HIS A 217 14.55 19.51 -0.12
CA HIS A 217 15.36 18.71 -1.02
C HIS A 217 14.79 18.73 -2.45
N PRO A 218 15.10 19.76 -3.26
CA PRO A 218 14.51 19.91 -4.60
C PRO A 218 14.79 18.75 -5.57
N ASP A 219 15.86 17.98 -5.32
CA ASP A 219 16.27 16.85 -6.17
C ASP A 219 15.67 15.50 -5.72
N HIS A 220 14.96 15.47 -4.58
CA HIS A 220 14.29 14.25 -4.13
C HIS A 220 12.99 14.02 -4.89
N LYS A 221 12.61 12.75 -5.01
CA LYS A 221 11.32 12.33 -5.55
C LYS A 221 10.37 11.94 -4.44
N ILE A 222 9.13 12.35 -4.56
CA ILE A 222 8.08 11.99 -3.60
C ILE A 222 6.81 11.54 -4.32
N SER A 223 6.18 10.50 -3.80
CA SER A 223 5.03 9.81 -4.35
C SER A 223 3.93 9.61 -3.32
N ILE A 224 2.82 9.09 -3.77
CA ILE A 224 1.78 8.41 -2.99
C ILE A 224 1.62 6.99 -3.53
N VAL A 225 1.22 6.05 -2.69
CA VAL A 225 0.87 4.68 -3.13
C VAL A 225 -0.64 4.52 -3.10
N LEU A 226 -1.20 4.13 -4.22
CA LEU A 226 -2.64 3.92 -4.34
C LEU A 226 -2.97 2.44 -4.56
N ASN A 227 -4.03 1.97 -3.89
CA ASN A 227 -4.65 0.70 -4.20
C ASN A 227 -5.47 0.86 -5.49
N MET A 228 -4.89 0.44 -6.61
CA MET A 228 -5.48 0.62 -7.95
C MET A 228 -6.35 -0.60 -8.28
N THR A 229 -7.63 -0.55 -7.90
CA THR A 229 -8.63 -1.58 -8.20
C THR A 229 -9.53 -1.08 -9.32
N SER A 230 -9.13 -1.32 -10.58
CA SER A 230 -9.99 -0.96 -11.72
C SER A 230 -11.37 -1.59 -11.61
N ALA A 231 -12.43 -0.79 -11.84
CA ALA A 231 -13.80 -1.24 -11.73
C ALA A 231 -14.30 -1.81 -13.06
N TYR A 232 -14.79 -3.05 -13.03
CA TYR A 232 -15.33 -3.75 -14.20
C TYR A 232 -16.83 -3.96 -14.06
N PRO A 233 -17.65 -3.47 -15.01
CA PRO A 233 -19.10 -3.65 -14.96
C PRO A 233 -19.48 -5.10 -15.21
N ARG A 234 -20.60 -5.55 -14.64
CA ARG A 234 -21.19 -6.87 -14.88
C ARG A 234 -21.51 -7.09 -16.36
N SER A 235 -21.96 -6.04 -17.04
CA SER A 235 -22.36 -6.09 -18.45
C SER A 235 -22.16 -4.73 -19.12
N ASN A 236 -22.41 -4.68 -20.44
CA ASN A 236 -22.41 -3.44 -21.21
C ASN A 236 -23.72 -2.65 -21.08
N ALA A 237 -24.65 -3.03 -20.20
CA ALA A 237 -25.84 -2.27 -19.93
C ALA A 237 -25.48 -0.87 -19.34
N PRO A 238 -26.14 0.21 -19.76
CA PRO A 238 -25.78 1.57 -19.34
C PRO A 238 -25.73 1.76 -17.83
N GLU A 239 -26.59 1.09 -17.08
CA GLU A 239 -26.66 1.12 -15.62
C GLU A 239 -25.45 0.42 -14.96
N ASP A 240 -24.99 -0.72 -15.49
CA ASP A 240 -23.78 -1.41 -15.00
C ASP A 240 -22.52 -0.60 -15.32
N VAL A 241 -22.45 -0.01 -16.51
CA VAL A 241 -21.34 0.87 -16.92
C VAL A 241 -21.30 2.13 -16.06
N LYS A 242 -22.45 2.73 -15.74
CA LYS A 242 -22.55 3.86 -14.82
C LYS A 242 -22.06 3.48 -13.42
N ALA A 243 -22.46 2.31 -12.92
CA ALA A 243 -22.02 1.80 -11.62
C ALA A 243 -20.49 1.66 -11.55
N ALA A 244 -19.86 1.07 -12.57
CA ALA A 244 -18.40 0.94 -12.63
C ALA A 244 -17.70 2.30 -12.70
N ARG A 245 -18.20 3.26 -13.47
CA ARG A 245 -17.66 4.62 -13.52
C ARG A 245 -17.75 5.32 -12.15
N ILE A 246 -18.86 5.21 -11.44
CA ILE A 246 -18.98 5.80 -10.11
C ILE A 246 -18.08 5.09 -9.11
N ALA A 247 -17.95 3.76 -9.18
CA ALA A 247 -17.01 3.02 -8.36
C ALA A 247 -15.56 3.51 -8.54
N GLU A 248 -15.12 3.76 -9.78
CA GLU A 248 -13.82 4.37 -10.08
C GLU A 248 -13.65 5.77 -9.44
N LEU A 249 -14.71 6.60 -9.42
CA LEU A 249 -14.65 7.92 -8.80
C LEU A 249 -14.35 7.83 -7.31
N PHE A 250 -15.03 6.93 -6.59
CA PHE A 250 -14.86 6.79 -5.15
C PHE A 250 -13.59 6.02 -4.79
N GLN A 251 -13.31 4.89 -5.47
CA GLN A 251 -12.25 3.96 -5.09
C GLN A 251 -10.85 4.40 -5.51
N THR A 252 -10.74 5.00 -6.69
CA THR A 252 -9.44 5.30 -7.29
C THR A 252 -9.23 6.79 -7.52
N LYS A 253 -10.15 7.43 -8.27
CA LYS A 253 -9.96 8.82 -8.71
C LYS A 253 -10.06 9.85 -7.59
N SER A 254 -10.70 9.51 -6.47
CA SER A 254 -10.75 10.35 -5.27
C SER A 254 -9.36 10.72 -4.72
N PHE A 255 -8.35 9.86 -4.96
CA PHE A 255 -6.96 10.13 -4.62
C PHE A 255 -6.04 10.27 -5.83
N LEU A 256 -6.29 9.51 -6.92
CA LEU A 256 -5.44 9.54 -8.11
C LEU A 256 -5.44 10.92 -8.79
N ASP A 257 -6.63 11.48 -9.02
CA ASP A 257 -6.75 12.77 -9.73
C ASP A 257 -6.13 13.92 -8.92
N PRO A 258 -6.44 14.12 -7.62
CA PRO A 258 -5.79 15.20 -6.86
C PRO A 258 -4.29 14.97 -6.64
N SER A 259 -3.82 13.73 -6.58
CA SER A 259 -2.39 13.44 -6.40
C SER A 259 -1.56 13.67 -7.67
N VAL A 260 -2.11 13.35 -8.85
CA VAL A 260 -1.37 13.42 -10.12
C VAL A 260 -1.75 14.64 -10.95
N LEU A 261 -3.04 15.03 -10.97
CA LEU A 261 -3.56 16.14 -11.76
C LEU A 261 -3.77 17.42 -10.92
N GLY A 262 -3.73 17.33 -9.59
CA GLY A 262 -3.98 18.45 -8.68
C GLY A 262 -5.42 18.90 -8.58
N ILE A 263 -6.39 18.11 -9.08
CA ILE A 263 -7.81 18.45 -9.09
C ILE A 263 -8.67 17.24 -8.72
N TYR A 264 -9.78 17.48 -8.04
CA TYR A 264 -10.79 16.44 -7.82
C TYR A 264 -11.69 16.26 -9.04
N PRO A 265 -12.18 15.02 -9.32
CA PRO A 265 -13.17 14.79 -10.37
C PRO A 265 -14.43 15.61 -10.12
N ALA A 266 -14.86 16.43 -11.10
CA ALA A 266 -16.03 17.30 -10.94
C ALA A 266 -17.31 16.49 -10.64
N GLU A 267 -17.47 15.32 -11.23
CA GLU A 267 -18.62 14.45 -10.96
C GLU A 267 -18.62 13.92 -9.52
N LEU A 268 -17.46 13.54 -8.96
CA LEU A 268 -17.36 13.15 -7.54
C LEU A 268 -17.78 14.30 -6.63
N VAL A 269 -17.29 15.50 -6.91
CA VAL A 269 -17.65 16.73 -6.15
C VAL A 269 -19.15 16.96 -6.21
N SER A 270 -19.79 16.87 -7.39
CA SER A 270 -21.23 17.03 -7.54
C SER A 270 -22.04 16.00 -6.75
N ILE A 271 -21.62 14.72 -6.78
CA ILE A 271 -22.28 13.65 -6.01
C ILE A 271 -22.21 13.96 -4.49
N LEU A 272 -21.05 14.41 -4.01
CA LEU A 272 -20.84 14.72 -2.59
C LEU A 272 -21.61 15.98 -2.18
N GLU A 273 -21.71 16.98 -3.07
CA GLU A 273 -22.48 18.22 -2.84
C GLU A 273 -23.98 17.92 -2.76
N GLU A 274 -24.52 17.15 -3.70
CA GLU A 274 -25.93 16.72 -3.70
C GLU A 274 -26.31 15.93 -2.45
N ALA A 275 -25.36 15.18 -1.88
CA ALA A 275 -25.53 14.38 -0.68
C ALA A 275 -25.24 15.14 0.64
N ASP A 276 -24.91 16.43 0.61
CA ASP A 276 -24.45 17.24 1.77
C ASP A 276 -23.24 16.62 2.49
N LEU A 277 -22.30 16.05 1.72
CA LEU A 277 -21.12 15.35 2.23
C LEU A 277 -19.80 16.06 1.93
N LEU A 278 -19.82 17.27 1.33
CA LEU A 278 -18.58 18.00 1.09
C LEU A 278 -17.77 18.16 2.39
N PRO A 279 -16.44 17.96 2.35
CA PRO A 279 -15.60 18.13 3.52
C PRO A 279 -15.49 19.61 3.90
N GLN A 280 -15.02 19.89 5.09
CA GLN A 280 -14.59 21.25 5.45
C GLN A 280 -13.26 21.55 4.76
N TYR A 281 -13.22 22.50 3.87
CA TYR A 281 -12.05 22.91 3.10
C TYR A 281 -11.96 24.44 2.97
N SER A 282 -10.80 24.91 2.51
CA SER A 282 -10.59 26.31 2.11
C SER A 282 -10.02 26.40 0.69
N ALA A 283 -10.15 27.58 0.06
CA ALA A 283 -9.58 27.83 -1.27
C ALA A 283 -8.06 27.68 -1.25
N ASP A 284 -7.38 28.12 -0.19
CA ASP A 284 -5.92 28.00 -0.04
C ASP A 284 -5.47 26.55 0.04
N GLU A 285 -6.26 25.68 0.70
CA GLU A 285 -5.97 24.25 0.77
C GLU A 285 -6.10 23.57 -0.60
N LEU A 286 -7.12 23.96 -1.39
CA LEU A 286 -7.25 23.45 -2.77
C LEU A 286 -6.08 23.92 -3.67
N GLU A 287 -5.59 25.15 -3.51
CA GLU A 287 -4.40 25.62 -4.21
C GLU A 287 -3.13 24.88 -3.76
N ILE A 288 -3.03 24.47 -2.49
CA ILE A 288 -1.94 23.59 -2.03
C ILE A 288 -2.00 22.23 -2.75
N ILE A 289 -3.16 21.59 -2.81
CA ILE A 289 -3.34 20.31 -3.50
C ILE A 289 -2.97 20.46 -4.98
N LYS A 290 -3.48 21.48 -5.64
CA LYS A 290 -3.27 21.74 -7.06
C LYS A 290 -1.80 21.91 -7.44
N ASN A 291 -1.03 22.61 -6.60
CA ASN A 291 0.34 23.00 -6.91
C ASN A 291 1.39 22.03 -6.36
N ASN A 292 0.99 20.98 -5.65
CA ASN A 292 1.92 20.03 -5.04
C ASN A 292 1.50 18.59 -5.35
N THR A 293 1.62 18.23 -6.62
CA THR A 293 1.38 16.87 -7.13
C THR A 293 2.63 16.00 -6.98
N VAL A 294 2.46 14.68 -7.07
CA VAL A 294 3.54 13.72 -6.92
C VAL A 294 4.45 13.62 -8.14
N ASP A 295 5.71 13.22 -7.95
CA ASP A 295 6.69 13.06 -9.04
C ASP A 295 6.56 11.73 -9.77
N PHE A 296 6.09 10.71 -9.09
CA PHE A 296 5.81 9.39 -9.63
C PHE A 296 4.67 8.74 -8.85
N LEU A 297 4.15 7.60 -9.31
CA LEU A 297 3.05 6.91 -8.65
C LEU A 297 3.48 5.52 -8.16
N GLY A 298 3.16 5.18 -6.91
CA GLY A 298 3.18 3.81 -6.42
C GLY A 298 1.83 3.14 -6.67
N VAL A 299 1.84 1.92 -7.18
CA VAL A 299 0.63 1.15 -7.50
C VAL A 299 0.65 -0.16 -6.72
N ASN A 300 -0.34 -0.34 -5.85
CA ASN A 300 -0.65 -1.62 -5.25
C ASN A 300 -1.80 -2.27 -6.03
N TYR A 301 -1.63 -3.52 -6.45
CA TYR A 301 -2.64 -4.26 -7.16
C TYR A 301 -2.75 -5.69 -6.65
N TYR A 302 -3.95 -6.11 -6.25
CA TYR A 302 -4.22 -7.46 -5.77
C TYR A 302 -5.37 -8.14 -6.49
N GLN A 303 -6.44 -7.40 -6.82
CA GLN A 303 -7.65 -7.91 -7.45
C GLN A 303 -8.42 -6.78 -8.14
N PRO A 304 -9.29 -7.10 -9.11
CA PRO A 304 -10.19 -6.11 -9.70
C PRO A 304 -11.36 -5.80 -8.77
N LEU A 305 -12.05 -4.69 -9.03
CA LEU A 305 -13.35 -4.39 -8.46
C LEU A 305 -14.44 -4.74 -9.48
N ARG A 306 -15.21 -5.80 -9.24
CA ARG A 306 -16.35 -6.18 -10.06
C ARG A 306 -17.61 -5.56 -9.51
N VAL A 307 -18.37 -4.85 -10.33
CA VAL A 307 -19.57 -4.14 -9.89
C VAL A 307 -20.75 -4.31 -10.84
N GLN A 308 -21.93 -4.10 -10.31
CA GLN A 308 -23.18 -4.04 -11.03
C GLN A 308 -24.00 -2.84 -10.57
N ALA A 309 -25.04 -2.50 -11.32
CA ALA A 309 -26.01 -1.50 -10.92
C ALA A 309 -26.62 -1.84 -9.55
N PRO A 310 -26.86 -0.83 -8.68
CA PRO A 310 -27.40 -1.06 -7.35
C PRO A 310 -28.84 -1.59 -7.44
N SER A 311 -29.18 -2.52 -6.55
CA SER A 311 -30.54 -3.01 -6.37
C SER A 311 -31.38 -2.08 -5.47
N LYS A 312 -30.70 -1.23 -4.68
CA LYS A 312 -31.33 -0.27 -3.77
C LYS A 312 -31.33 1.13 -4.38
N SER A 313 -32.37 1.89 -4.08
CA SER A 313 -32.42 3.34 -4.30
C SER A 313 -32.28 4.05 -2.96
N GLN A 314 -31.64 5.21 -2.97
CA GLN A 314 -31.59 6.09 -1.80
C GLN A 314 -32.99 6.49 -1.40
N GLN A 315 -33.33 6.39 -0.11
CA GLN A 315 -34.54 6.96 0.48
C GLN A 315 -34.18 8.26 1.19
N GLU A 316 -35.15 9.15 1.28
CA GLU A 316 -34.99 10.42 2.00
C GLU A 316 -34.60 10.16 3.47
N GLY A 317 -33.46 10.71 3.91
CA GLY A 317 -32.91 10.53 5.26
C GLY A 317 -31.94 9.35 5.45
N ASP A 318 -31.72 8.54 4.42
CA ASP A 318 -30.70 7.51 4.50
C ASP A 318 -29.29 8.13 4.46
N PRO A 319 -28.35 7.63 5.27
CA PRO A 319 -26.94 8.03 5.12
C PRO A 319 -26.43 7.59 3.75
N LEU A 320 -25.50 8.36 3.18
CA LEU A 320 -24.82 7.95 1.97
C LEU A 320 -24.00 6.68 2.24
N ILE A 321 -24.38 5.60 1.58
CA ILE A 321 -23.63 4.36 1.54
C ILE A 321 -23.28 4.06 0.09
N LEU A 322 -22.09 3.51 -0.16
CA LEU A 322 -21.63 3.31 -1.55
C LEU A 322 -22.52 2.36 -2.34
N ASP A 323 -23.20 1.42 -1.68
CA ASP A 323 -24.10 0.43 -2.29
C ASP A 323 -25.38 1.02 -2.91
N ILE A 324 -25.66 2.32 -2.72
CA ILE A 324 -26.70 3.02 -3.50
C ILE A 324 -26.23 3.43 -4.90
N TYR A 325 -24.93 3.42 -5.14
CA TYR A 325 -24.37 3.79 -6.44
C TYR A 325 -23.88 2.59 -7.24
N PHE A 326 -23.37 1.57 -6.54
CA PHE A 326 -22.92 0.31 -7.15
C PHE A 326 -22.93 -0.81 -6.10
N GLU A 327 -23.07 -2.03 -6.55
CA GLU A 327 -22.95 -3.23 -5.71
C GLU A 327 -21.81 -4.12 -6.22
N PRO A 328 -21.11 -4.84 -5.32
CA PRO A 328 -20.17 -5.86 -5.75
C PRO A 328 -20.85 -6.93 -6.61
N TYR A 329 -20.16 -7.37 -7.67
CA TYR A 329 -20.61 -8.43 -8.55
C TYR A 329 -19.70 -9.65 -8.44
N ASP A 330 -20.28 -10.78 -8.06
CA ASP A 330 -19.56 -12.05 -8.02
C ASP A 330 -19.58 -12.72 -9.41
N MET A 331 -18.53 -12.50 -10.20
CA MET A 331 -18.45 -12.99 -11.57
C MET A 331 -18.34 -14.54 -11.58
N PRO A 332 -19.27 -15.24 -12.23
CA PRO A 332 -19.20 -16.70 -12.36
C PRO A 332 -17.92 -17.16 -13.07
N GLY A 333 -17.27 -18.18 -12.54
CA GLY A 333 -16.06 -18.77 -13.14
C GLY A 333 -14.78 -17.97 -13.01
N LYS A 334 -14.75 -16.88 -12.23
CA LYS A 334 -13.52 -16.15 -11.91
C LYS A 334 -12.47 -17.05 -11.26
N LYS A 335 -11.19 -16.83 -11.58
CA LYS A 335 -10.06 -17.49 -10.89
C LYS A 335 -9.90 -16.86 -9.51
N VAL A 336 -9.94 -17.66 -8.46
CA VAL A 336 -9.90 -17.16 -7.07
C VAL A 336 -8.73 -17.76 -6.31
N ASN A 337 -8.06 -16.96 -5.52
CA ASN A 337 -7.16 -17.45 -4.48
C ASN A 337 -7.98 -18.14 -3.38
N PRO A 338 -7.92 -19.47 -3.23
CA PRO A 338 -8.80 -20.20 -2.29
C PRO A 338 -8.48 -19.92 -0.82
N HIS A 339 -7.31 -19.33 -0.54
CA HIS A 339 -6.87 -19.06 0.83
C HIS A 339 -7.32 -17.67 1.34
N ARG A 340 -7.55 -16.71 0.41
CA ARG A 340 -7.90 -15.32 0.73
C ARG A 340 -9.29 -14.92 0.20
N GLY A 341 -9.79 -15.62 -0.82
CA GLY A 341 -11.04 -15.32 -1.49
C GLY A 341 -10.94 -14.23 -2.55
N TRP A 342 -9.75 -13.67 -2.78
CA TRP A 342 -9.54 -12.62 -3.77
C TRP A 342 -9.48 -13.18 -5.18
N GLU A 343 -10.04 -12.45 -6.13
CA GLU A 343 -9.93 -12.79 -7.55
C GLU A 343 -8.48 -12.62 -8.01
N ILE A 344 -7.98 -13.60 -8.76
CA ILE A 344 -6.71 -13.50 -9.48
C ILE A 344 -7.04 -13.07 -10.91
N TYR A 345 -6.71 -11.82 -11.23
CA TYR A 345 -6.99 -11.22 -12.53
C TYR A 345 -5.76 -10.46 -13.04
N GLU A 346 -4.88 -11.16 -13.69
CA GLU A 346 -3.59 -10.67 -14.13
C GLU A 346 -3.69 -9.52 -15.13
N PRO A 347 -4.72 -9.49 -16.05
CA PRO A 347 -4.89 -8.38 -16.99
C PRO A 347 -5.11 -7.01 -16.31
N GLY A 348 -5.50 -6.99 -15.03
CA GLY A 348 -5.68 -5.73 -14.31
C GLY A 348 -4.42 -4.87 -14.26
N LEU A 349 -3.23 -5.45 -14.19
CA LEU A 349 -1.97 -4.68 -14.26
C LEU A 349 -1.76 -4.04 -15.63
N TYR A 350 -2.15 -4.73 -16.71
CA TYR A 350 -2.12 -4.16 -18.05
C TYR A 350 -3.11 -3.00 -18.19
N ASP A 351 -4.34 -3.18 -17.72
CA ASP A 351 -5.38 -2.15 -17.79
C ASP A 351 -5.00 -0.90 -16.99
N ILE A 352 -4.42 -1.06 -15.79
CA ILE A 352 -3.88 0.04 -14.96
C ILE A 352 -2.77 0.78 -15.73
N ALA A 353 -1.84 0.04 -16.33
CA ALA A 353 -0.73 0.62 -17.09
C ALA A 353 -1.21 1.46 -18.28
N LEU A 354 -2.22 0.99 -19.02
CA LEU A 354 -2.82 1.74 -20.12
C LEU A 354 -3.60 2.95 -19.63
N ASN A 355 -4.36 2.82 -18.54
CA ASN A 355 -5.07 3.95 -17.94
C ASN A 355 -4.10 5.08 -17.54
N LEU A 356 -3.00 4.76 -16.89
CA LEU A 356 -1.98 5.74 -16.51
C LEU A 356 -1.33 6.38 -17.75
N LYS A 357 -1.05 5.59 -18.78
CA LYS A 357 -0.48 6.08 -20.01
C LYS A 357 -1.42 7.04 -20.75
N GLU A 358 -2.69 6.69 -20.88
CA GLU A 358 -3.65 7.41 -21.71
C GLU A 358 -4.25 8.64 -21.03
N HIS A 359 -4.45 8.58 -19.69
CA HIS A 359 -5.20 9.60 -18.96
C HIS A 359 -4.39 10.41 -17.96
N TYR A 360 -3.17 9.94 -17.58
CA TYR A 360 -2.33 10.59 -16.56
C TYR A 360 -0.93 10.95 -17.07
N GLY A 361 -0.84 11.33 -18.38
CA GLY A 361 0.41 11.81 -18.98
C GLY A 361 1.54 10.78 -19.00
N ASN A 362 1.21 9.49 -18.89
CA ASN A 362 2.19 8.40 -18.76
C ASN A 362 3.20 8.65 -17.64
N ILE A 363 2.71 9.14 -16.49
CA ILE A 363 3.53 9.40 -15.32
C ILE A 363 4.43 8.19 -15.02
N GLU A 364 5.64 8.43 -14.53
CA GLU A 364 6.50 7.35 -14.03
C GLU A 364 5.82 6.62 -12.86
N TRP A 365 5.85 5.30 -12.84
CA TRP A 365 5.24 4.53 -11.77
C TRP A 365 5.96 3.21 -11.48
N LEU A 366 5.66 2.64 -10.32
CA LEU A 366 6.14 1.33 -9.88
C LEU A 366 4.96 0.48 -9.41
N VAL A 367 5.00 -0.82 -9.69
CA VAL A 367 4.21 -1.76 -8.87
C VAL A 367 4.89 -1.80 -7.50
N THR A 368 4.24 -1.19 -6.50
CA THR A 368 4.77 -1.12 -5.14
C THR A 368 4.28 -2.24 -4.24
N GLU A 369 3.17 -2.90 -4.63
CA GLU A 369 2.72 -4.15 -4.04
C GLU A 369 1.91 -4.94 -5.06
N ASN A 370 2.23 -6.22 -5.16
CA ASN A 370 1.45 -7.27 -5.79
C ASN A 370 1.83 -8.58 -5.11
N GLY A 371 0.89 -9.45 -4.79
CA GLY A 371 1.22 -10.66 -4.05
C GLY A 371 0.03 -11.55 -3.77
N MET A 372 0.31 -12.75 -3.31
CA MET A 372 -0.66 -13.80 -3.02
C MET A 372 -0.50 -14.31 -1.59
N GLY A 373 -1.51 -14.10 -0.76
CA GLY A 373 -1.54 -14.64 0.60
C GLY A 373 -2.04 -16.08 0.62
N VAL A 374 -1.29 -16.97 1.25
CA VAL A 374 -1.62 -18.39 1.34
C VAL A 374 -1.70 -18.85 2.79
N LYS A 375 -2.78 -19.56 3.14
CA LYS A 375 -2.98 -20.14 4.46
C LYS A 375 -2.42 -21.56 4.48
N GLY A 376 -1.71 -21.92 5.59
CA GLY A 376 -1.23 -23.28 5.77
C GLY A 376 -0.07 -23.64 4.85
N GLU A 377 0.85 -22.70 4.63
CA GLU A 377 2.03 -22.92 3.75
C GLU A 377 2.92 -24.08 4.23
N GLU A 378 2.86 -24.46 5.50
CA GLU A 378 3.55 -25.63 6.04
C GLU A 378 3.20 -26.95 5.31
N ALA A 379 2.03 -27.01 4.67
CA ALA A 379 1.64 -28.14 3.83
C ALA A 379 2.51 -28.29 2.56
N PHE A 380 3.21 -27.24 2.17
CA PHE A 380 4.12 -27.23 1.01
C PHE A 380 5.59 -27.38 1.40
N LEU A 381 5.87 -27.71 2.67
CA LEU A 381 7.23 -27.92 3.15
C LEU A 381 7.78 -29.24 2.59
N ALA A 382 8.90 -29.16 1.84
CA ALA A 382 9.65 -30.32 1.39
C ALA A 382 11.16 -30.00 1.48
N ASP A 383 11.94 -30.95 1.98
CA ASP A 383 13.40 -30.81 2.14
C ASP A 383 13.83 -29.55 2.91
N GLY A 384 13.03 -29.15 3.90
CA GLY A 384 13.30 -27.96 4.74
C GLY A 384 12.97 -26.61 4.09
N GLN A 385 12.33 -26.59 2.93
CA GLN A 385 11.96 -25.38 2.19
C GLN A 385 10.48 -25.42 1.76
N ILE A 386 9.81 -24.28 1.80
CA ILE A 386 8.45 -24.13 1.25
C ILE A 386 8.53 -24.13 -0.29
N GLN A 387 7.84 -25.08 -0.93
CA GLN A 387 7.75 -25.24 -2.39
C GLN A 387 6.54 -24.44 -2.91
N ASP A 388 6.67 -23.14 -2.99
CA ASP A 388 5.59 -22.22 -3.33
C ASP A 388 5.52 -21.89 -4.84
N ASP A 389 5.45 -22.95 -5.69
CA ASP A 389 5.28 -22.84 -7.14
C ASP A 389 4.04 -22.02 -7.54
N TYR A 390 2.99 -22.07 -6.73
CA TYR A 390 1.79 -21.26 -6.91
C TYR A 390 2.09 -19.75 -6.87
N ARG A 391 3.05 -19.31 -6.01
CA ARG A 391 3.49 -17.91 -5.93
C ARG A 391 4.30 -17.52 -7.15
N ILE A 392 5.20 -18.40 -7.60
CA ILE A 392 5.98 -18.20 -8.82
C ILE A 392 5.03 -18.02 -10.01
N THR A 393 4.06 -18.93 -10.19
CA THR A 393 3.07 -18.85 -11.26
C THR A 393 2.26 -17.55 -11.18
N PHE A 394 1.82 -17.14 -9.99
CA PHE A 394 1.10 -15.89 -9.78
C PHE A 394 1.93 -14.68 -10.25
N ILE A 395 3.19 -14.61 -9.84
CA ILE A 395 4.10 -13.51 -10.23
C ILE A 395 4.34 -13.50 -11.74
N GLU A 396 4.65 -14.66 -12.33
CA GLU A 396 4.88 -14.80 -13.77
C GLU A 396 3.68 -14.30 -14.60
N ASP A 397 2.46 -14.71 -14.23
CA ASP A 397 1.24 -14.36 -14.96
C ASP A 397 0.99 -12.84 -14.91
N HIS A 398 1.21 -12.18 -13.77
CA HIS A 398 1.12 -10.72 -13.66
C HIS A 398 2.24 -10.00 -14.42
N LEU A 399 3.47 -10.52 -14.37
CA LEU A 399 4.60 -9.94 -15.08
C LEU A 399 4.46 -10.05 -16.61
N ILE A 400 3.79 -11.07 -17.13
CA ILE A 400 3.46 -11.18 -18.56
C ILE A 400 2.58 -10.01 -18.99
N GLN A 401 1.58 -9.66 -18.21
CA GLN A 401 0.69 -8.53 -18.52
C GLN A 401 1.43 -7.19 -18.41
N LEU A 402 2.27 -7.04 -17.40
CA LEU A 402 3.10 -5.84 -17.26
C LEU A 402 4.11 -5.71 -18.42
N HIS A 403 4.75 -6.81 -18.81
CA HIS A 403 5.67 -6.84 -19.95
C HIS A 403 4.97 -6.42 -21.27
N LYS A 404 3.73 -6.89 -21.48
CA LYS A 404 2.90 -6.46 -22.62
C LYS A 404 2.68 -4.95 -22.60
N ALA A 405 2.27 -4.38 -21.45
CA ALA A 405 2.05 -2.94 -21.33
C ALA A 405 3.33 -2.11 -21.55
N LEU A 406 4.48 -2.59 -21.05
CA LEU A 406 5.80 -1.97 -21.29
C LEU A 406 6.14 -1.97 -22.78
N GLY A 407 5.85 -3.06 -23.49
CA GLY A 407 6.01 -3.16 -24.95
C GLY A 407 5.14 -2.16 -25.72
N GLU A 408 4.04 -1.72 -25.15
CA GLU A 408 3.15 -0.68 -25.67
C GLU A 408 3.51 0.73 -25.19
N GLY A 409 4.61 0.88 -24.44
CA GLY A 409 5.17 2.17 -24.01
C GLY A 409 4.67 2.69 -22.66
N ALA A 410 4.09 1.84 -21.80
CA ALA A 410 3.78 2.21 -20.41
C ALA A 410 5.08 2.50 -19.62
N ASN A 411 5.03 3.48 -18.71
CA ASN A 411 6.22 4.00 -18.02
C ASN A 411 6.44 3.39 -16.63
N CYS A 412 6.27 2.07 -16.50
CA CYS A 412 6.57 1.34 -15.27
C CYS A 412 8.08 1.09 -15.12
N LYS A 413 8.64 1.37 -13.94
CA LYS A 413 10.08 1.28 -13.67
C LYS A 413 10.49 0.10 -12.79
N GLY A 414 9.55 -0.62 -12.20
CA GLY A 414 9.88 -1.72 -11.31
C GLY A 414 8.68 -2.48 -10.79
N TYR A 415 8.98 -3.63 -10.20
CA TYR A 415 8.00 -4.51 -9.57
C TYR A 415 8.49 -4.91 -8.18
N LEU A 416 7.71 -4.56 -7.16
CA LEU A 416 7.94 -4.92 -5.78
C LEU A 416 6.81 -5.85 -5.31
N LEU A 417 7.21 -7.04 -4.84
CA LEU A 417 6.29 -8.02 -4.30
C LEU A 417 5.86 -7.63 -2.87
N TRP A 418 4.59 -7.84 -2.54
CA TRP A 418 4.15 -7.92 -1.16
C TRP A 418 4.14 -9.38 -0.70
N THR A 419 5.09 -9.82 0.16
CA THR A 419 6.04 -9.02 0.93
C THR A 419 7.41 -9.74 0.97
N PHE A 420 8.40 -9.15 1.61
CA PHE A 420 9.74 -9.75 1.73
C PHE A 420 9.74 -10.97 2.66
N ILE A 421 9.52 -10.76 3.96
CA ILE A 421 9.38 -11.81 4.97
C ILE A 421 7.91 -11.90 5.35
N ASP A 422 7.41 -13.09 5.65
CA ASP A 422 6.06 -13.22 6.19
C ASP A 422 5.84 -12.24 7.35
N CYS A 423 4.85 -11.36 7.21
CA CYS A 423 4.60 -10.27 8.14
C CYS A 423 3.25 -10.38 8.83
N TRP A 424 3.07 -9.61 9.88
CA TRP A 424 1.77 -9.43 10.52
C TRP A 424 0.80 -8.70 9.58
N SER A 425 -0.39 -9.29 9.35
CA SER A 425 -1.35 -8.82 8.35
C SER A 425 -2.66 -8.35 8.99
N TRP A 426 -2.56 -7.33 9.84
CA TRP A 426 -3.69 -6.67 10.50
C TRP A 426 -4.57 -7.68 11.26
N LEU A 427 -5.91 -7.64 11.12
CA LEU A 427 -6.81 -8.60 11.76
C LEU A 427 -6.52 -10.08 11.40
N ASN A 428 -5.93 -10.32 10.24
CA ASN A 428 -5.53 -11.68 9.84
C ASN A 428 -4.24 -12.16 10.52
N ALA A 429 -3.51 -11.26 11.18
CA ALA A 429 -2.21 -11.58 11.78
C ALA A 429 -1.35 -12.43 10.82
N TYR A 430 -1.08 -13.68 11.15
CA TYR A 430 -0.29 -14.60 10.31
C TYR A 430 -1.13 -15.70 9.65
N LYS A 431 -2.43 -15.51 9.51
CA LYS A 431 -3.32 -16.49 8.84
C LYS A 431 -2.90 -16.75 7.40
N ASN A 432 -2.51 -15.70 6.69
CA ASN A 432 -2.05 -15.78 5.31
C ASN A 432 -0.58 -15.35 5.23
N ARG A 433 0.22 -16.12 4.51
CA ARG A 433 1.65 -15.87 4.29
C ARG A 433 1.87 -15.30 2.91
N TYR A 434 2.65 -14.23 2.81
CA TYR A 434 2.88 -13.49 1.56
C TYR A 434 4.35 -13.45 1.16
N GLY A 435 5.27 -13.75 2.08
CA GLY A 435 6.69 -13.51 1.93
C GLY A 435 7.40 -14.39 0.91
N LEU A 436 8.50 -13.88 0.37
CA LEU A 436 9.55 -14.67 -0.30
C LEU A 436 10.37 -15.47 0.73
N VAL A 437 10.35 -15.03 1.98
CA VAL A 437 11.04 -15.65 3.11
C VAL A 437 9.99 -16.07 4.13
N ALA A 438 10.00 -17.35 4.49
CA ALA A 438 9.16 -17.90 5.54
C ALA A 438 9.68 -17.49 6.91
N LEU A 439 8.74 -17.19 7.82
CA LEU A 439 9.01 -16.87 9.21
C LEU A 439 8.40 -17.92 10.13
N ASP A 440 9.22 -18.53 10.95
CA ASP A 440 8.77 -19.29 12.12
C ASP A 440 8.51 -18.34 13.29
N LEU A 441 7.29 -18.32 13.79
CA LEU A 441 6.85 -17.33 14.79
C LEU A 441 7.41 -17.58 16.19
N GLU A 442 7.81 -18.80 16.50
CA GLU A 442 8.33 -19.14 17.83
C GLU A 442 9.84 -18.90 17.90
N SER A 443 10.57 -19.44 16.94
CA SER A 443 12.04 -19.34 16.88
C SER A 443 12.53 -18.09 16.18
N GLN A 444 11.64 -17.36 15.49
CA GLN A 444 11.99 -16.23 14.63
C GLN A 444 12.97 -16.60 13.50
N LYS A 445 13.07 -17.89 13.15
CA LYS A 445 13.91 -18.37 12.04
C LYS A 445 13.35 -17.90 10.70
N ARG A 446 14.23 -17.38 9.85
CA ARG A 446 13.95 -17.03 8.46
C ARG A 446 14.44 -18.17 7.55
N THR A 447 13.60 -18.55 6.58
CA THR A 447 13.96 -19.54 5.55
C THR A 447 13.49 -19.07 4.19
N ILE A 448 14.41 -18.89 3.25
CA ILE A 448 14.07 -18.47 1.87
C ILE A 448 13.19 -19.57 1.23
N LYS A 449 12.01 -19.18 0.73
CA LYS A 449 11.11 -20.05 -0.01
C LYS A 449 11.63 -20.30 -1.43
N LYS A 450 11.09 -21.27 -2.14
CA LYS A 450 11.42 -21.54 -3.54
C LYS A 450 11.23 -20.29 -4.40
N SER A 451 10.16 -19.54 -4.19
CA SER A 451 9.90 -18.27 -4.86
C SER A 451 10.99 -17.23 -4.63
N GLY A 452 11.65 -17.21 -3.46
CA GLY A 452 12.74 -16.26 -3.17
C GLY A 452 13.97 -16.54 -4.04
N TYR A 453 14.36 -17.80 -4.24
CA TYR A 453 15.44 -18.16 -5.16
C TYR A 453 15.06 -17.95 -6.63
N TRP A 454 13.81 -18.22 -6.99
CA TRP A 454 13.31 -17.91 -8.33
C TRP A 454 13.33 -16.39 -8.59
N PHE A 455 12.95 -15.58 -7.60
CA PHE A 455 12.96 -14.11 -7.70
C PHE A 455 14.37 -13.56 -7.87
N LYS A 456 15.36 -14.18 -7.20
CA LYS A 456 16.78 -13.88 -7.45
C LYS A 456 17.15 -14.10 -8.91
N ALA A 457 16.82 -15.27 -9.46
CA ALA A 457 17.11 -15.59 -10.86
C ALA A 457 16.42 -14.64 -11.84
N LEU A 458 15.17 -14.25 -11.55
CA LEU A 458 14.40 -13.23 -12.29
C LEU A 458 15.14 -11.89 -12.30
N SER A 459 15.58 -11.41 -11.13
CA SER A 459 16.28 -10.13 -10.99
C SER A 459 17.63 -10.13 -11.69
N GLU A 460 18.47 -11.17 -11.46
CA GLU A 460 19.80 -11.30 -12.07
C GLU A 460 19.77 -11.40 -13.59
N SER A 461 18.76 -12.08 -14.15
CA SER A 461 18.60 -12.22 -15.60
C SER A 461 17.71 -11.13 -16.22
N ASN A 462 17.15 -10.23 -15.41
CA ASN A 462 16.19 -9.18 -15.79
C ASN A 462 15.04 -9.73 -16.65
N GLY A 463 14.54 -10.92 -16.30
CA GLY A 463 13.47 -11.58 -17.05
C GLY A 463 13.37 -13.08 -16.75
N PHE A 464 12.44 -13.76 -17.40
CA PHE A 464 12.17 -15.19 -17.18
C PHE A 464 11.70 -15.89 -18.45
N ASP A 465 11.77 -17.21 -18.46
CA ASP A 465 11.33 -18.07 -19.58
C ASP A 465 10.05 -18.83 -19.17
N LYS A 466 9.00 -18.74 -20.00
CA LYS A 466 7.73 -19.46 -19.76
C LYS A 466 7.22 -20.17 -21.02
#